data_4bee0dd932ec00b07a92ebda59873658
#
_entry.id   4bee0dd932ec00b07a92ebda59873658
#
_cell.length_a   1.000
_cell.length_b   1.000
_cell.length_c   1.000
_cell.angle_alpha   90.00
_cell.angle_beta   90.00
_cell.angle_gamma   90.00
#
_symmetry.space_group_name_H-M   'P 1'
#
loop_
_entity.id
_entity.type
_entity.pdbx_description
1 polymer ?
#
loop_
_entity_poly.entity_id
_entity_poly.type
_entity_poly.pdbx_seq_one_letter_code
_entity_poly.pdbx_strand_id
1 'polypeptide(L)'
;GAIGYVGLAYLNKEVKPIHVSYDAGKSYVEPSLENARNKTYPVVRPLFYYYETKNASKVRPFIDYVMSAEGQATVKKVGYIPVK
;
A
#
# COMPACT_ATOMS: atom_id res chain seq x y z
N GLY A 1 -18.33 1.34 19.46
CA GLY A 1 -19.35 1.36 18.43
C GLY A 1 -19.05 2.29 17.25
N ALA A 2 -17.84 2.87 17.20
CA ALA A 2 -17.45 3.74 16.08
C ALA A 2 -16.79 2.95 14.96
N ILE A 3 -16.84 3.52 13.75
CA ILE A 3 -16.16 2.97 12.59
C ILE A 3 -15.29 4.07 11.97
N GLY A 4 -14.10 3.70 11.52
CA GLY A 4 -13.18 4.63 10.89
C GLY A 4 -12.33 3.92 9.86
N TYR A 5 -11.35 4.62 9.31
CA TYR A 5 -10.37 4.05 8.41
C TYR A 5 -8.98 4.56 8.74
N VAL A 6 -7.98 3.74 8.45
CA VAL A 6 -6.60 4.04 8.80
C VAL A 6 -5.68 3.21 7.89
N GLY A 7 -4.47 3.70 7.65
CA GLY A 7 -3.48 2.93 6.92
C GLY A 7 -3.16 1.61 7.62
N LEU A 8 -2.90 0.58 6.85
CA LEU A 8 -2.69 -0.78 7.36
C LEU A 8 -1.59 -0.84 8.44
N ALA A 9 -0.55 -0.01 8.30
CA ALA A 9 0.55 0.02 9.27
C ALA A 9 0.13 0.49 10.66
N TYR A 10 -1.01 1.15 10.78
CA TYR A 10 -1.49 1.70 12.04
C TYR A 10 -2.47 0.79 12.77
N LEU A 11 -2.74 -0.40 12.23
CA LEU A 11 -3.58 -1.36 12.94
C LEU A 11 -2.89 -1.85 14.21
N ASN A 12 -3.67 -1.97 15.28
CA ASN A 12 -3.18 -2.49 16.55
C ASN A 12 -4.25 -3.35 17.22
N LYS A 13 -3.98 -3.82 18.42
CA LYS A 13 -4.88 -4.72 19.13
C LYS A 13 -6.17 -4.05 19.62
N GLU A 14 -6.21 -2.73 19.65
CA GLU A 14 -7.36 -1.98 20.16
C GLU A 14 -8.45 -1.79 19.12
N VAL A 15 -8.13 -2.03 17.83
CA VAL A 15 -9.08 -1.88 16.74
C VAL A 15 -9.27 -3.20 16.02
N LYS A 16 -10.47 -3.42 15.53
CA LYS A 16 -10.81 -4.63 14.79
C LYS A 16 -10.82 -4.33 13.31
N PRO A 17 -9.95 -4.95 12.51
CA PRO A 17 -10.01 -4.81 11.06
C PRO A 17 -11.21 -5.57 10.49
N ILE A 18 -11.80 -5.02 9.46
CA ILE A 18 -12.98 -5.60 8.82
C ILE A 18 -12.56 -6.29 7.53
N HIS A 19 -13.03 -7.51 7.32
CA HIS A 19 -12.90 -8.19 6.05
C HIS A 19 -13.85 -7.55 5.05
N VAL A 20 -13.39 -7.38 3.81
CA VAL A 20 -14.16 -6.67 2.78
C VAL A 20 -14.44 -7.60 1.61
N SER A 21 -15.66 -7.53 1.10
CA SER A 21 -16.07 -8.24 -0.09
C SER A 21 -16.27 -7.27 -1.24
N TYR A 22 -15.81 -7.65 -2.43
CA TYR A 22 -16.05 -6.88 -3.65
C TYR A 22 -16.94 -7.63 -4.65
N ASP A 23 -17.50 -8.78 -4.22
CA ASP A 23 -18.28 -9.66 -5.07
C ASP A 23 -19.65 -9.96 -4.46
N ALA A 24 -20.25 -8.95 -3.82
CA ALA A 24 -21.58 -9.02 -3.21
C ALA A 24 -21.68 -10.07 -2.10
N GLY A 25 -20.60 -10.24 -1.33
CA GLY A 25 -20.61 -11.11 -0.18
C GLY A 25 -20.27 -12.57 -0.46
N LYS A 26 -19.83 -12.88 -1.67
CA LYS A 26 -19.42 -14.25 -2.00
C LYS A 26 -18.11 -14.62 -1.32
N SER A 27 -17.20 -13.66 -1.17
CA SER A 27 -15.97 -13.87 -0.43
C SER A 27 -15.59 -12.58 0.31
N TYR A 28 -14.93 -12.73 1.45
CA TYR A 28 -14.46 -11.62 2.26
C TYR A 28 -12.96 -11.72 2.41
N VAL A 29 -12.28 -10.58 2.23
CA VAL A 29 -10.82 -10.52 2.21
C VAL A 29 -10.32 -9.74 3.41
N GLU A 30 -9.38 -10.34 4.14
CA GLU A 30 -8.75 -9.73 5.30
C GLU A 30 -7.78 -8.62 4.86
N PRO A 31 -7.76 -7.47 5.56
CA PRO A 31 -6.77 -6.44 5.30
C PRO A 31 -5.39 -6.91 5.79
N SER A 32 -4.55 -7.35 4.88
CA SER A 32 -3.19 -7.78 5.17
C SER A 32 -2.24 -7.26 4.10
N LEU A 33 -0.95 -7.23 4.44
CA LEU A 33 0.09 -6.82 3.51
C LEU A 33 0.06 -7.69 2.24
N GLU A 34 -0.06 -8.99 2.41
CA GLU A 34 -0.09 -9.93 1.30
C GLU A 34 -1.30 -9.71 0.41
N ASN A 35 -2.48 -9.58 0.99
CA ASN A 35 -3.71 -9.37 0.23
C ASN A 35 -3.72 -8.02 -0.50
N ALA A 36 -3.10 -7.01 0.07
CA ALA A 36 -2.94 -5.73 -0.61
C ALA A 36 -1.95 -5.82 -1.78
N ARG A 37 -0.85 -6.54 -1.60
CA ARG A 37 0.16 -6.71 -2.66
C ARG A 37 -0.37 -7.48 -3.85
N ASN A 38 -1.10 -8.55 -3.62
CA ASN A 38 -1.65 -9.36 -4.71
C ASN A 38 -3.01 -8.86 -5.21
N LYS A 39 -3.43 -7.68 -4.72
CA LYS A 39 -4.64 -6.98 -5.16
C LYS A 39 -5.94 -7.73 -4.91
N THR A 40 -5.95 -8.64 -3.94
CA THR A 40 -7.18 -9.32 -3.55
C THR A 40 -7.99 -8.50 -2.54
N TYR A 41 -7.34 -7.65 -1.75
CA TYR A 41 -8.04 -6.72 -0.88
C TYR A 41 -8.45 -5.50 -1.68
N PRO A 42 -9.77 -5.17 -1.75
CA PRO A 42 -10.24 -4.18 -2.72
C PRO A 42 -9.99 -2.71 -2.32
N VAL A 43 -9.80 -2.43 -1.05
CA VAL A 43 -9.66 -1.05 -0.58
C VAL A 43 -8.17 -0.69 -0.53
N VAL A 44 -7.59 -0.50 -1.71
CA VAL A 44 -6.19 -0.10 -1.86
C VAL A 44 -6.11 1.04 -2.87
N ARG A 45 -5.05 1.82 -2.77
CA ARG A 45 -4.81 2.93 -3.69
C ARG A 45 -3.31 3.09 -3.91
N PRO A 46 -2.88 3.21 -5.17
CA PRO A 46 -1.47 3.46 -5.47
C PRO A 46 -1.06 4.88 -5.08
N LEU A 47 0.20 5.04 -4.72
CA LEU A 47 0.81 6.33 -4.51
C LEU A 47 1.78 6.60 -5.66
N PHE A 48 1.75 7.82 -6.18
CA PHE A 48 2.49 8.18 -7.38
C PHE A 48 3.47 9.32 -7.11
N TYR A 49 4.56 9.34 -7.86
CA TYR A 49 5.40 10.50 -8.01
C TYR A 49 5.08 11.18 -9.33
N TYR A 50 5.00 12.50 -9.30
CA TYR A 50 4.79 13.30 -10.51
C TYR A 50 5.99 14.21 -10.73
N TYR A 51 6.44 14.29 -11.97
CA TYR A 51 7.53 15.18 -12.34
C TYR A 51 7.38 15.61 -13.80
N GLU A 52 7.98 16.74 -14.16
CA GLU A 52 7.96 17.18 -15.55
C GLU A 52 8.86 16.29 -16.40
N THR A 53 8.40 15.95 -17.60
CA THR A 53 9.14 15.06 -18.51
C THR A 53 10.55 15.56 -18.81
N LYS A 54 10.73 16.89 -18.92
CA LYS A 54 12.05 17.48 -19.14
C LYS A 54 13.05 17.22 -18.01
N ASN A 55 12.57 16.86 -16.84
CA ASN A 55 13.41 16.57 -15.68
C ASN A 55 13.64 15.08 -15.46
N ALA A 56 13.19 14.24 -16.39
CA ALA A 56 13.25 12.78 -16.21
C ALA A 56 14.65 12.27 -15.90
N SER A 57 15.68 12.78 -16.59
CA SER A 57 17.05 12.35 -16.35
C SER A 57 17.58 12.78 -14.98
N LYS A 58 17.08 13.89 -14.45
CA LYS A 58 17.52 14.41 -13.14
C LYS A 58 16.90 13.62 -11.99
N VAL A 59 15.65 13.15 -12.15
CA VAL A 59 14.94 12.45 -11.06
C VAL A 59 15.12 10.95 -11.14
N ARG A 60 15.61 10.42 -12.24
CA ARG A 60 15.75 8.98 -12.44
C ARG A 60 16.59 8.28 -11.38
N PRO A 61 17.75 8.82 -10.97
CA PRO A 61 18.52 8.17 -9.89
C PRO A 61 17.74 8.02 -8.59
N PHE A 62 16.92 9.01 -8.25
CA PHE A 62 16.08 8.93 -7.07
C PHE A 62 15.00 7.84 -7.22
N ILE A 63 14.34 7.81 -8.38
CA ILE A 63 13.29 6.81 -8.63
C ILE A 63 13.89 5.41 -8.67
N ASP A 64 15.06 5.24 -9.29
CA ASP A 64 15.77 3.96 -9.32
C ASP A 64 16.11 3.49 -7.91
N TYR A 65 16.52 4.39 -7.04
CA TYR A 65 16.76 4.05 -5.64
C TYR A 65 15.48 3.61 -4.93
N VAL A 66 14.38 4.35 -5.12
CA VAL A 66 13.09 4.00 -4.51
C VAL A 66 12.65 2.60 -4.95
N MET A 67 12.88 2.26 -6.22
CA MET A 67 12.49 0.95 -6.77
C MET A 67 13.49 -0.15 -6.46
N SER A 68 14.65 0.17 -5.88
CA SER A 68 15.64 -0.83 -5.48
C SER A 68 15.16 -1.63 -4.28
N ALA A 69 15.84 -2.76 -4.01
CA ALA A 69 15.51 -3.58 -2.85
C ALA A 69 15.61 -2.79 -1.55
N GLU A 70 16.63 -1.93 -1.45
CA GLU A 70 16.85 -1.09 -0.28
C GLU A 70 15.75 -0.04 -0.11
N GLY A 71 15.36 0.62 -1.21
CA GLY A 71 14.27 1.59 -1.19
C GLY A 71 12.93 0.93 -0.83
N GLN A 72 12.66 -0.22 -1.39
CA GLN A 72 11.41 -0.95 -1.09
C GLN A 72 11.38 -1.47 0.35
N ALA A 73 12.53 -1.83 0.91
CA ALA A 73 12.61 -2.18 2.32
C ALA A 73 12.27 -0.98 3.21
N THR A 74 12.71 0.21 2.83
CA THR A 74 12.36 1.45 3.53
C THR A 74 10.86 1.75 3.44
N VAL A 75 10.26 1.55 2.27
CA VAL A 75 8.82 1.71 2.07
C VAL A 75 8.05 0.83 3.04
N LYS A 76 8.44 -0.43 3.16
CA LYS A 76 7.81 -1.37 4.08
C LYS A 76 8.01 -0.95 5.54
N LYS A 77 9.20 -0.47 5.88
CA LYS A 77 9.55 -0.06 7.23
C LYS A 77 8.69 1.10 7.72
N VAL A 78 8.39 2.07 6.86
CA VAL A 78 7.56 3.21 7.23
C VAL A 78 6.07 2.90 7.15
N GLY A 79 5.68 1.70 6.77
CA GLY A 79 4.30 1.25 6.85
C GLY A 79 3.51 1.30 5.55
N TYR A 80 4.18 1.51 4.43
CA TYR A 80 3.53 1.41 3.12
C TYR A 80 3.81 0.06 2.49
N ILE A 81 3.08 -0.24 1.43
CA ILE A 81 3.17 -1.52 0.75
C ILE A 81 4.13 -1.39 -0.43
N PRO A 82 5.26 -2.12 -0.44
CA PRO A 82 6.19 -2.05 -1.54
C PRO A 82 5.59 -2.63 -2.82
N VAL A 83 6.03 -2.11 -3.97
CA VAL A 83 5.55 -2.61 -5.28
C VAL A 83 6.32 -3.84 -5.75
N LYS A 84 7.43 -4.14 -5.08
CA LYS A 84 8.25 -5.32 -5.38
C LYS A 84 8.43 -6.22 -4.17
#